data_959b4e37843578569cd58f48b3c68b88
#
_entry.id   959b4e37843578569cd58f48b3c68b88
#
_cell.length_a   1.000
_cell.length_b   1.000
_cell.length_c   1.000
_cell.angle_alpha   90.00
_cell.angle_beta   90.00
_cell.angle_gamma   90.00
#
_symmetry.space_group_name_H-M   'P 1'
#
loop_
_entity.id
_entity.type
_entity.pdbx_description
1 polymer ?
#
loop_
_entity_poly.entity_id
_entity_poly.type
_entity_poly.pdbx_seq_one_letter_code
_entity_poly.pdbx_strand_id
1 'polypeptide(L)' 'MEKTLELAEGAAGSDPEVGLRAVAALRVLLERLEILQVERARALGWSWPRIAGRLGVTGHTVRRAHGRRVGRR' A
#
# COMPACT_ATOMS: atom_id res chain seq x y z
N MET A 1 8.44 0.49 -13.36
CA MET A 1 7.74 1.77 -13.52
C MET A 1 6.82 1.81 -14.74
N GLU A 2 7.26 1.28 -15.86
CA GLU A 2 6.41 1.23 -17.05
C GLU A 2 5.12 0.49 -16.80
N LYS A 3 5.21 -0.64 -16.09
CA LYS A 3 4.02 -1.42 -15.80
C LYS A 3 3.02 -0.65 -14.96
N THR A 4 3.52 0.11 -13.99
CA THR A 4 2.66 0.93 -13.14
C THR A 4 1.97 2.00 -13.97
N LEU A 5 2.69 2.62 -14.90
CA LEU A 5 2.12 3.64 -15.76
C LEU A 5 1.03 3.05 -16.65
N GLU A 6 1.30 1.88 -17.23
CA GLU A 6 0.30 1.19 -18.06
C GLU A 6 -0.96 0.88 -17.27
N LEU A 7 -0.79 0.42 -16.03
CA LEU A 7 -1.95 0.11 -15.18
C LEU A 7 -2.74 1.36 -14.86
N ALA A 8 -2.03 2.46 -14.58
CA ALA A 8 -2.71 3.71 -14.27
C ALA A 8 -3.48 4.24 -15.48
N GLU A 9 -2.91 4.10 -16.67
CA GLU A 9 -3.59 4.52 -17.88
C GLU A 9 -4.83 3.67 -18.14
N GLY A 10 -4.73 2.36 -17.92
CA GLY A 10 -5.88 1.48 -18.06
C GLY A 10 -6.99 1.82 -17.09
N ALA A 11 -6.60 2.15 -15.84
CA ALA A 11 -7.58 2.49 -14.81
C ALA A 11 -8.29 3.80 -15.13
N ALA A 12 -7.63 4.72 -15.84
CA ALA A 12 -8.20 6.00 -16.18
C ALA A 12 -9.03 5.97 -17.47
N GLY A 13 -9.01 4.85 -18.18
CA GLY A 13 -9.73 4.72 -19.45
C GLY A 13 -11.22 4.58 -19.25
N SER A 14 -11.96 4.63 -20.35
CA SER A 14 -13.42 4.61 -20.30
C SER A 14 -14.03 3.21 -20.37
N ASP A 15 -13.22 2.19 -20.65
CA ASP A 15 -13.72 0.82 -20.72
C ASP A 15 -13.64 0.17 -19.33
N PRO A 16 -14.78 -0.06 -18.66
CA PRO A 16 -14.75 -0.58 -17.29
C PRO A 16 -14.17 -1.99 -17.19
N GLU A 17 -14.25 -2.78 -18.24
CA GLU A 17 -13.65 -4.11 -18.20
C GLU A 17 -12.13 -3.99 -18.03
N VAL A 18 -11.51 -3.15 -18.82
CA VAL A 18 -10.07 -2.90 -18.74
C VAL A 18 -9.74 -2.11 -17.47
N GLY A 19 -10.55 -1.10 -17.17
CA GLY A 19 -10.29 -0.23 -16.02
C GLY A 19 -10.33 -0.99 -14.72
N LEU A 20 -11.32 -1.84 -14.52
CA LEU A 20 -11.43 -2.58 -13.27
C LEU A 20 -10.31 -3.59 -13.09
N ARG A 21 -9.87 -4.22 -14.16
CA ARG A 21 -8.73 -5.13 -14.09
C ARG A 21 -7.47 -4.38 -13.71
N ALA A 22 -7.29 -3.19 -14.28
CA ALA A 22 -6.13 -2.38 -13.96
C ALA A 22 -6.15 -1.93 -12.50
N VAL A 23 -7.33 -1.56 -12.00
CA VAL A 23 -7.47 -1.18 -10.61
C VAL A 23 -7.11 -2.34 -9.68
N ALA A 24 -7.59 -3.54 -10.02
CA ALA A 24 -7.28 -4.72 -9.21
C ALA A 24 -5.78 -4.98 -9.15
N ALA A 25 -5.11 -4.85 -10.29
CA ALA A 25 -3.66 -5.05 -10.33
C ALA A 25 -2.90 -3.98 -9.54
N LEU A 26 -3.36 -2.74 -9.63
CA LEU A 26 -2.74 -1.64 -8.88
C LEU A 26 -2.93 -1.84 -7.38
N ARG A 27 -4.07 -2.36 -6.99
CA ARG A 27 -4.34 -2.60 -5.57
C ARG A 27 -3.35 -3.60 -5.00
N VAL A 28 -3.06 -4.68 -5.74
CA VAL A 28 -2.08 -5.66 -5.31
C VAL A 28 -0.69 -5.04 -5.20
N LEU A 29 -0.33 -4.23 -6.19
CA LEU A 29 0.97 -3.57 -6.19
C LEU A 29 1.10 -2.63 -4.99
N LEU A 30 0.05 -1.85 -4.72
CA LEU A 30 0.07 -0.93 -3.58
C LEU A 30 0.21 -1.68 -2.27
N GLU A 31 -0.46 -2.82 -2.13
CA GLU A 31 -0.33 -3.61 -0.90
C GLU A 31 1.11 -4.05 -0.68
N ARG A 32 1.76 -4.49 -1.72
CA ARG A 32 3.16 -4.92 -1.62
C ARG A 32 4.08 -3.76 -1.25
N LEU A 33 3.85 -2.62 -1.85
CA LEU A 33 4.65 -1.44 -1.56
C LEU A 33 4.41 -0.96 -0.13
N GLU A 34 3.17 -1.03 0.32
CA GLU A 34 2.85 -0.64 1.68
C GLU A 34 3.56 -1.54 2.69
N ILE A 35 3.52 -2.83 2.46
CA ILE A 35 4.21 -3.78 3.35
C ILE A 35 5.68 -3.44 3.44
N LEU A 36 6.30 -3.23 2.31
CA LEU A 36 7.73 -2.92 2.26
C LEU A 36 8.07 -1.66 3.05
N GLN A 37 7.29 -0.60 2.82
CA GLN A 37 7.59 0.67 3.46
C GLN A 37 7.28 0.64 4.96
N VAL A 38 6.23 -0.07 5.36
CA VAL A 38 5.93 -0.21 6.78
C VAL A 38 7.06 -0.97 7.48
N GLU A 39 7.56 -2.02 6.85
CA GLU A 39 8.67 -2.77 7.43
C GLU A 39 9.91 -1.89 7.58
N ARG A 40 10.20 -1.08 6.58
CA ARG A 40 11.34 -0.16 6.65
C ARG A 40 11.16 0.86 7.77
N ALA A 41 9.98 1.42 7.87
CA ALA A 41 9.70 2.43 8.90
C ALA A 41 9.87 1.82 10.28
N ARG A 42 9.32 0.62 10.50
CA ARG A 42 9.48 -0.03 11.80
C ARG A 42 10.93 -0.37 12.10
N ALA A 43 11.66 -0.79 11.11
CA ALA A 43 13.08 -1.08 11.29
C ALA A 43 13.87 0.18 11.70
N LEU A 44 13.39 1.34 11.26
CA LEU A 44 14.00 2.62 11.62
C LEU A 44 13.47 3.18 12.94
N GLY A 45 12.56 2.46 13.59
CA GLY A 45 12.05 2.86 14.89
C GLY A 45 10.84 3.77 14.86
N TRP A 46 10.18 3.89 13.70
CA TRP A 46 8.98 4.73 13.61
C TRP A 46 7.85 4.14 14.44
N SER A 47 7.11 5.01 15.10
CA SER A 47 5.91 4.59 15.83
C SER A 47 4.77 4.31 14.85
N TRP A 48 3.81 3.50 15.31
CA TRP A 48 2.63 3.25 14.51
C TRP A 48 1.85 4.53 14.17
N PRO A 49 1.66 5.46 15.11
CA PRO A 49 0.99 6.72 14.75
C PRO A 49 1.71 7.50 13.67
N ARG A 50 3.04 7.50 13.69
CA ARG A 50 3.79 8.21 12.66
C ARG A 50 3.60 7.57 11.30
N ILE A 51 3.64 6.23 11.25
CA ILE A 51 3.41 5.51 10.01
C ILE A 51 2.00 5.79 9.50
N ALA A 52 1.02 5.70 10.39
CA ALA A 52 -0.38 5.94 10.04
C ALA A 52 -0.59 7.34 9.50
N GLY A 53 0.08 8.32 10.09
CA GLY A 53 -0.04 9.71 9.62
C GLY A 53 0.40 9.87 8.18
N ARG A 54 1.43 9.15 7.79
CA ARG A 54 1.89 9.22 6.40
C ARG A 54 0.99 8.44 5.44
N LEU A 55 0.36 7.36 5.92
CA LEU A 55 -0.55 6.58 5.10
C LEU A 55 -1.97 7.14 5.07
N GLY A 56 -2.27 8.09 5.96
CA GLY A 56 -3.60 8.67 6.00
C GLY A 56 -4.63 7.81 6.71
N VAL A 57 -4.20 6.92 7.61
CA VAL A 57 -5.10 6.08 8.39
C VAL A 57 -4.75 6.22 9.87
N THR A 58 -5.50 5.55 10.75
CA THR A 58 -5.22 5.61 12.17
C THR A 58 -4.07 4.65 12.53
N GLY A 59 -3.36 4.94 13.61
CA GLY A 59 -2.31 4.07 14.09
C GLY A 59 -2.81 2.69 14.41
N HIS A 60 -4.03 2.60 14.95
CA HIS A 60 -4.63 1.32 15.26
C HIS A 60 -4.83 0.47 13.99
N THR A 61 -5.30 1.11 12.92
CA THR A 61 -5.51 0.43 11.66
C THR A 61 -4.21 -0.14 11.09
N VAL A 62 -3.16 0.65 11.10
CA VAL A 62 -1.87 0.20 10.57
C VAL A 62 -1.31 -0.93 11.41
N ARG A 63 -1.36 -0.80 12.74
CA ARG A 63 -0.84 -1.81 13.63
C ARG A 63 -1.58 -3.13 13.45
N ARG A 64 -2.88 -3.05 13.28
CA ARG A 64 -3.69 -4.23 13.06
C ARG A 64 -3.33 -4.93 11.75
N ALA A 65 -3.11 -4.14 10.69
CA ALA A 65 -2.79 -4.69 9.39
C ALA A 65 -1.39 -5.26 9.32
N HIS A 66 -0.42 -4.67 10.01
CA HIS A 66 1.00 -5.01 9.83
C HIS A 66 1.71 -5.49 11.09
N GLY A 67 1.07 -5.41 12.24
CA GLY A 67 1.73 -5.70 13.51
C GLY A 67 2.31 -7.09 13.61
N ARG A 68 1.60 -8.07 13.10
CA ARG A 68 2.05 -9.45 13.16
C ARG A 68 3.34 -9.66 12.39
N ARG A 69 3.45 -8.95 11.28
CA ARG A 69 4.57 -9.13 10.37
C ARG A 69 5.83 -8.43 10.85
N VAL A 70 5.70 -7.22 11.38
CA VAL A 70 6.86 -6.43 11.74
C VAL A 70 7.00 -6.11 13.21
N GLY A 71 6.01 -6.39 14.00
CA GLY A 71 6.03 -6.05 15.42
C GLY A 71 6.47 -7.15 16.33
N ARG A 72 6.91 -8.24 15.76
CA ARG A 72 7.25 -9.37 16.55
C ARG A 72 8.63 -9.37 17.05
N ARG A 73 9.08 -8.49 17.68
CA ARG A 73 10.45 -8.51 18.11
C ARG A 73 10.62 -8.27 19.56
#